data_4b0f32156cf3ab79bb8f1a0a8a619ef8
#
_entry.id   4b0f32156cf3ab79bb8f1a0a8a619ef8
#
_cell.length_a   1.000
_cell.length_b   1.000
_cell.length_c   1.000
_cell.angle_alpha   90.00
_cell.angle_beta   90.00
_cell.angle_gamma   90.00
#
_symmetry.space_group_name_H-M   'P 1'
#
loop_
_entity.id
_entity.type
_entity.pdbx_description
1 polymer ?
#
loop_
_entity_poly.entity_id
_entity_poly.type
_entity_poly.pdbx_seq_one_letter_code
_entity_poly.pdbx_strand_id
1 'polypeptide(L)'
;MKQIFLLLVIAMTITVPAWSQAYEGSTEYEKKKQQAILIDYSFPPDAVQNAIVQKMGKMGYKAKEEKGLFNKDKGFLVFKNAYITDISGDRMDFLINVERKSRKASDESVLYMIMIKDGANALLTMEPGNINKAKSFLNNMLPEVEAADLELRIKDQEETVAKAEKKLRELKDDQSSLEKKLQDNKASQEATQKDIEAQKQALGILIGNRKTN
;
A
#
# COMPACT_ATOMS: atom_id res chain seq x y z
N MET A 1 -24.33 -31.11 25.85
CA MET A 1 -23.47 -29.92 25.71
C MET A 1 -22.31 -30.10 24.70
N LYS A 2 -21.61 -31.23 24.62
CA LYS A 2 -20.53 -31.47 23.66
C LYS A 2 -20.97 -31.50 22.18
N GLN A 3 -22.18 -31.96 21.86
CA GLN A 3 -22.70 -32.03 20.48
C GLN A 3 -23.15 -30.65 19.93
N ILE A 4 -23.57 -29.72 20.79
CA ILE A 4 -23.98 -28.38 20.40
C ILE A 4 -22.72 -27.52 20.02
N PHE A 5 -21.61 -27.76 20.70
CA PHE A 5 -20.35 -27.10 20.40
C PHE A 5 -19.75 -27.50 19.04
N LEU A 6 -19.93 -28.75 18.64
CA LEU A 6 -19.46 -29.27 17.34
C LEU A 6 -20.27 -28.68 16.18
N LEU A 7 -21.57 -28.47 16.35
CA LEU A 7 -22.44 -27.85 15.34
C LEU A 7 -22.13 -26.33 15.14
N LEU A 8 -21.74 -25.64 16.22
CA LEU A 8 -21.37 -24.21 16.14
C LEU A 8 -20.05 -23.96 15.40
N VAL A 9 -19.11 -24.92 15.49
CA VAL A 9 -17.81 -24.80 14.78
C VAL A 9 -17.96 -25.08 13.28
N ILE A 10 -18.91 -25.91 12.86
CA ILE A 10 -19.15 -26.21 11.43
C ILE A 10 -19.89 -25.06 10.72
N ALA A 11 -20.67 -24.25 11.45
CA ALA A 11 -21.38 -23.10 10.86
C ALA A 11 -20.47 -21.90 10.52
N MET A 12 -19.19 -21.92 10.90
CA MET A 12 -18.27 -20.78 10.79
C MET A 12 -17.36 -20.78 9.55
N THR A 13 -17.52 -21.73 8.62
CA THR A 13 -16.52 -21.90 7.54
C THR A 13 -17.05 -21.91 6.11
N ILE A 14 -18.23 -21.35 5.85
CA ILE A 14 -18.65 -21.13 4.46
C ILE A 14 -18.75 -19.62 4.20
N THR A 15 -17.63 -18.93 4.28
CA THR A 15 -17.45 -17.70 3.50
C THR A 15 -17.17 -18.13 2.07
N VAL A 16 -18.23 -18.33 1.29
CA VAL A 16 -18.09 -18.42 -0.17
C VAL A 16 -17.53 -17.06 -0.60
N PRO A 17 -16.35 -16.98 -1.23
CA PRO A 17 -15.90 -15.74 -1.81
C PRO A 17 -16.96 -15.33 -2.82
N ALA A 18 -17.65 -14.22 -2.56
CA ALA A 18 -18.55 -13.61 -3.54
C ALA A 18 -17.66 -13.10 -4.67
N TRP A 19 -17.47 -13.93 -5.68
CA TRP A 19 -16.75 -13.53 -6.89
C TRP A 19 -17.58 -12.44 -7.54
N SER A 20 -17.09 -11.21 -7.43
CA SER A 20 -17.73 -10.11 -8.12
C SER A 20 -17.64 -10.36 -9.62
N GLN A 21 -18.80 -10.38 -10.27
CA GLN A 21 -18.86 -10.51 -11.73
C GLN A 21 -18.92 -9.12 -12.34
N ALA A 22 -18.23 -8.95 -13.47
CA ALA A 22 -18.30 -7.72 -14.21
C ALA A 22 -19.72 -7.50 -14.78
N TYR A 23 -20.19 -6.26 -14.67
CA TYR A 23 -21.53 -5.85 -15.07
C TYR A 23 -21.49 -4.55 -15.87
N GLU A 24 -22.57 -4.28 -16.60
CA GLU A 24 -22.75 -3.02 -17.31
C GLU A 24 -23.26 -1.95 -16.36
N GLY A 25 -22.72 -0.75 -16.51
CA GLY A 25 -23.11 0.42 -15.75
C GLY A 25 -22.64 1.70 -16.42
N SER A 26 -22.40 2.72 -15.64
CA SER A 26 -21.94 4.01 -16.19
C SER A 26 -21.08 4.76 -15.19
N THR A 27 -20.20 5.59 -15.72
CA THR A 27 -19.39 6.55 -14.96
C THR A 27 -19.40 7.91 -15.66
N GLU A 28 -18.92 8.95 -14.97
CA GLU A 28 -18.74 10.27 -15.57
C GLU A 28 -17.35 10.40 -16.16
N TYR A 29 -17.25 10.74 -17.45
CA TYR A 29 -16.02 11.10 -18.12
C TYR A 29 -16.27 12.31 -19.02
N GLU A 30 -15.39 13.32 -19.01
CA GLU A 30 -15.54 14.60 -19.72
C GLU A 30 -16.91 15.27 -19.45
N LYS A 31 -17.36 15.24 -18.19
CA LYS A 31 -18.67 15.78 -17.75
C LYS A 31 -19.87 15.14 -18.44
N LYS A 32 -19.71 13.99 -19.04
CA LYS A 32 -20.78 13.22 -19.68
C LYS A 32 -20.88 11.85 -19.03
N LYS A 33 -22.11 11.37 -18.88
CA LYS A 33 -22.36 10.00 -18.45
C LYS A 33 -21.98 9.06 -19.58
N GLN A 34 -21.00 8.17 -19.34
CA GLN A 34 -20.50 7.18 -20.27
C GLN A 34 -20.90 5.77 -19.82
N GLN A 35 -21.34 4.94 -20.76
CA GLN A 35 -21.52 3.52 -20.50
C GLN A 35 -20.16 2.86 -20.26
N ALA A 36 -20.10 1.95 -19.30
CA ALA A 36 -18.86 1.29 -18.91
C ALA A 36 -19.13 -0.16 -18.48
N ILE A 37 -18.13 -1.01 -18.56
CA ILE A 37 -18.09 -2.28 -17.84
C ILE A 37 -17.46 -2.03 -16.48
N LEU A 38 -18.12 -2.49 -15.43
CA LEU A 38 -17.69 -2.35 -14.05
C LEU A 38 -17.38 -3.70 -13.42
N ILE A 39 -16.45 -3.71 -12.48
CA ILE A 39 -16.23 -4.85 -11.61
C ILE A 39 -15.80 -4.36 -10.23
N ASP A 40 -16.37 -4.97 -9.18
CA ASP A 40 -15.97 -4.75 -7.80
C ASP A 40 -14.84 -5.70 -7.43
N TYR A 41 -13.82 -5.21 -6.72
CA TYR A 41 -12.74 -6.03 -6.16
C TYR A 41 -12.65 -5.81 -4.65
N SER A 42 -12.38 -6.90 -3.90
CA SER A 42 -12.03 -6.84 -2.48
C SER A 42 -10.53 -6.60 -2.29
N PHE A 43 -10.01 -5.59 -3.00
CA PHE A 43 -8.61 -5.18 -3.02
C PHE A 43 -8.52 -3.66 -3.09
N PRO A 44 -7.43 -3.06 -2.56
CA PRO A 44 -7.24 -1.62 -2.62
C PRO A 44 -7.09 -1.13 -4.08
N PRO A 45 -7.50 0.11 -4.38
CA PRO A 45 -7.44 0.67 -5.73
C PRO A 45 -6.07 0.55 -6.38
N ASP A 46 -5.00 0.75 -5.61
CA ASP A 46 -3.62 0.71 -6.13
C ASP A 46 -3.25 -0.70 -6.65
N ALA A 47 -3.72 -1.77 -5.98
CA ALA A 47 -3.50 -3.14 -6.45
C ALA A 47 -4.21 -3.40 -7.78
N VAL A 48 -5.49 -2.99 -7.87
CA VAL A 48 -6.29 -3.16 -9.10
C VAL A 48 -5.73 -2.32 -10.25
N GLN A 49 -5.33 -1.08 -9.97
CA GLN A 49 -4.73 -0.20 -10.96
C GLN A 49 -3.38 -0.75 -11.45
N ASN A 50 -2.53 -1.22 -10.55
CA ASN A 50 -1.25 -1.83 -10.93
C ASN A 50 -1.45 -3.08 -11.78
N ALA A 51 -2.41 -3.94 -11.42
CA ALA A 51 -2.73 -5.15 -12.18
C ALA A 51 -3.13 -4.84 -13.63
N ILE A 52 -4.04 -3.88 -13.84
CA ILE A 52 -4.48 -3.52 -15.20
C ILE A 52 -3.36 -2.86 -16.01
N VAL A 53 -2.55 -1.99 -15.38
CA VAL A 53 -1.40 -1.37 -16.04
C VAL A 53 -0.38 -2.43 -16.47
N GLN A 54 -0.09 -3.41 -15.62
CA GLN A 54 0.81 -4.50 -15.94
C GLN A 54 0.25 -5.40 -17.05
N LYS A 55 -1.04 -5.75 -16.99
CA LYS A 55 -1.70 -6.56 -18.02
C LYS A 55 -1.67 -5.88 -19.39
N MET A 56 -2.06 -4.60 -19.43
CA MET A 56 -1.99 -3.80 -20.65
C MET A 56 -0.55 -3.61 -21.14
N GLY A 57 0.40 -3.43 -20.19
CA GLY A 57 1.83 -3.34 -20.49
C GLY A 57 2.39 -4.60 -21.13
N LYS A 58 2.02 -5.79 -20.65
CA LYS A 58 2.38 -7.08 -21.25
C LYS A 58 1.87 -7.24 -22.69
N MET A 59 0.73 -6.60 -23.00
CA MET A 59 0.18 -6.52 -24.36
C MET A 59 0.81 -5.40 -25.22
N GLY A 60 1.78 -4.66 -24.68
CA GLY A 60 2.50 -3.57 -25.38
C GLY A 60 1.86 -2.20 -25.28
N TYR A 61 0.85 -2.01 -24.45
CA TYR A 61 0.15 -0.72 -24.30
C TYR A 61 0.61 0.02 -23.06
N LYS A 62 0.90 1.31 -23.23
CA LYS A 62 1.28 2.20 -22.12
C LYS A 62 0.13 3.12 -21.78
N ALA A 63 -0.17 3.20 -20.49
CA ALA A 63 -1.14 4.15 -19.98
C ALA A 63 -0.66 5.59 -20.15
N LYS A 64 -1.58 6.48 -20.53
CA LYS A 64 -1.43 7.92 -20.37
C LYS A 64 -2.42 8.36 -19.30
N GLU A 65 -1.94 8.97 -18.23
CA GLU A 65 -2.82 9.59 -17.25
C GLU A 65 -3.39 10.89 -17.81
N GLU A 66 -4.69 11.08 -17.65
CA GLU A 66 -5.33 12.38 -17.88
C GLU A 66 -4.87 13.36 -16.80
N LYS A 67 -3.87 14.19 -17.16
CA LYS A 67 -3.31 15.22 -16.27
C LYS A 67 -3.96 16.56 -16.56
N GLY A 68 -4.58 17.17 -15.57
CA GLY A 68 -5.05 18.56 -15.63
C GLY A 68 -5.34 19.12 -14.25
N LEU A 69 -4.85 20.33 -13.97
CA LEU A 69 -5.11 21.05 -12.71
C LEU A 69 -6.61 21.32 -12.46
N PHE A 70 -7.43 21.26 -13.51
CA PHE A 70 -8.88 21.49 -13.49
C PHE A 70 -9.67 20.34 -14.11
N ASN A 71 -9.03 19.21 -14.40
CA ASN A 71 -9.69 18.10 -15.07
C ASN A 71 -10.43 17.23 -14.03
N LYS A 72 -11.75 17.10 -14.20
CA LYS A 72 -12.59 16.21 -13.40
C LYS A 72 -12.34 14.72 -13.71
N ASP A 73 -11.69 14.45 -14.84
CA ASP A 73 -11.34 13.10 -15.31
C ASP A 73 -10.01 12.61 -14.74
N LYS A 74 -9.54 13.27 -13.66
CA LYS A 74 -8.35 12.87 -12.90
C LYS A 74 -8.52 11.44 -12.36
N GLY A 75 -7.58 10.58 -12.72
CA GLY A 75 -7.59 9.16 -12.32
C GLY A 75 -7.88 8.20 -13.47
N PHE A 76 -8.36 8.70 -14.62
CA PHE A 76 -8.47 7.84 -15.80
C PHE A 76 -7.11 7.55 -16.43
N LEU A 77 -6.88 6.27 -16.65
CA LEU A 77 -5.76 5.75 -17.44
C LEU A 77 -6.26 5.49 -18.86
N VAL A 78 -5.64 6.12 -19.83
CA VAL A 78 -6.04 6.01 -21.25
C VAL A 78 -5.04 5.15 -22.00
N PHE A 79 -5.51 4.04 -22.56
CA PHE A 79 -4.76 3.15 -23.44
C PHE A 79 -5.28 3.35 -24.87
N LYS A 80 -4.56 4.15 -25.65
CA LYS A 80 -5.02 4.54 -26.99
C LYS A 80 -4.77 3.46 -28.03
N ASN A 81 -5.75 3.32 -28.93
CA ASN A 81 -5.66 2.46 -30.11
C ASN A 81 -5.23 1.02 -29.79
N ALA A 82 -5.72 0.48 -28.66
CA ALA A 82 -5.40 -0.86 -28.23
C ALA A 82 -6.22 -1.92 -28.96
N TYR A 83 -5.56 -3.01 -29.30
CA TYR A 83 -6.16 -4.18 -29.94
C TYR A 83 -6.13 -5.34 -28.94
N ILE A 84 -7.27 -5.59 -28.30
CA ILE A 84 -7.42 -6.66 -27.30
C ILE A 84 -8.29 -7.75 -27.91
N THR A 85 -7.65 -8.78 -28.46
CA THR A 85 -8.31 -9.90 -29.16
C THR A 85 -9.33 -10.63 -28.28
N ASP A 86 -9.09 -10.68 -26.97
CA ASP A 86 -9.97 -11.27 -25.98
C ASP A 86 -11.31 -10.50 -25.84
N ILE A 87 -11.39 -9.27 -26.35
CA ILE A 87 -12.58 -8.44 -26.30
C ILE A 87 -13.21 -8.30 -27.68
N SER A 88 -12.42 -7.85 -28.68
CA SER A 88 -12.93 -7.55 -30.02
C SER A 88 -11.82 -7.62 -31.05
N GLY A 89 -12.19 -7.83 -32.33
CA GLY A 89 -11.31 -7.68 -33.47
C GLY A 89 -11.02 -6.23 -33.88
N ASP A 90 -11.53 -5.25 -33.14
CA ASP A 90 -11.37 -3.83 -33.42
C ASP A 90 -10.32 -3.17 -32.53
N ARG A 91 -9.71 -2.09 -33.04
CA ARG A 91 -8.89 -1.19 -32.22
C ARG A 91 -9.78 -0.18 -31.55
N MET A 92 -9.57 0.05 -30.25
CA MET A 92 -10.33 0.98 -29.44
C MET A 92 -9.42 1.70 -28.43
N ASP A 93 -9.89 2.84 -27.94
CA ASP A 93 -9.31 3.46 -26.76
C ASP A 93 -9.98 2.88 -25.51
N PHE A 94 -9.18 2.40 -24.56
CA PHE A 94 -9.67 1.91 -23.27
C PHE A 94 -9.36 2.96 -22.21
N LEU A 95 -10.40 3.47 -21.57
CA LEU A 95 -10.32 4.42 -20.48
C LEU A 95 -10.69 3.69 -19.20
N ILE A 96 -9.73 3.60 -18.29
CA ILE A 96 -9.89 2.83 -17.07
C ILE A 96 -9.73 3.74 -15.87
N ASN A 97 -10.68 3.70 -14.95
CA ASN A 97 -10.60 4.33 -13.65
C ASN A 97 -10.80 3.30 -12.55
N VAL A 98 -10.09 3.45 -11.43
CA VAL A 98 -10.25 2.60 -10.26
C VAL A 98 -10.48 3.50 -9.06
N GLU A 99 -11.60 3.33 -8.40
CA GLU A 99 -12.00 4.12 -7.25
C GLU A 99 -12.25 3.25 -6.03
N ARG A 100 -12.13 3.82 -4.86
CA ARG A 100 -12.59 3.16 -3.63
C ARG A 100 -14.10 3.00 -3.68
N LYS A 101 -14.60 1.83 -3.33
CA LYS A 101 -16.04 1.55 -3.27
C LYS A 101 -16.74 2.44 -2.23
N SER A 102 -16.07 2.72 -1.12
CA SER A 102 -16.56 3.66 -0.10
C SER A 102 -15.41 4.26 0.70
N ARG A 103 -15.70 5.37 1.41
CA ARG A 103 -14.73 6.01 2.31
C ARG A 103 -14.30 5.12 3.49
N LYS A 104 -15.13 4.14 3.85
CA LYS A 104 -14.88 3.22 5.00
C LYS A 104 -14.21 1.93 4.60
N ALA A 105 -14.25 1.56 3.33
CA ALA A 105 -13.69 0.33 2.79
C ALA A 105 -12.42 0.67 1.98
N SER A 106 -11.27 0.72 2.67
CA SER A 106 -9.96 0.99 2.06
C SER A 106 -9.55 -0.13 1.10
N ASP A 107 -10.01 -1.34 1.38
CA ASP A 107 -9.60 -2.58 0.72
C ASP A 107 -10.64 -3.08 -0.28
N GLU A 108 -11.58 -2.21 -0.65
CA GLU A 108 -12.57 -2.48 -1.70
C GLU A 108 -12.51 -1.39 -2.76
N SER A 109 -12.54 -1.81 -4.01
CA SER A 109 -12.50 -0.89 -5.15
C SER A 109 -13.46 -1.30 -6.26
N VAL A 110 -13.79 -0.34 -7.10
CA VAL A 110 -14.54 -0.53 -8.34
C VAL A 110 -13.66 -0.10 -9.49
N LEU A 111 -13.48 -0.99 -10.47
CA LEU A 111 -12.85 -0.65 -11.74
C LEU A 111 -13.95 -0.32 -12.76
N TYR A 112 -13.78 0.79 -13.44
CA TYR A 112 -14.60 1.25 -14.56
C TYR A 112 -13.80 1.14 -15.84
N MET A 113 -14.33 0.48 -16.86
CA MET A 113 -13.73 0.39 -18.18
C MET A 113 -14.69 0.95 -19.24
N ILE A 114 -14.34 2.11 -19.79
CA ILE A 114 -15.00 2.71 -20.95
C ILE A 114 -14.22 2.30 -22.20
N MET A 115 -14.93 1.97 -23.26
CA MET A 115 -14.35 1.65 -24.58
C MET A 115 -14.83 2.67 -25.59
N ILE A 116 -13.88 3.33 -26.26
CA ILE A 116 -14.17 4.36 -27.28
C ILE A 116 -13.66 3.85 -28.63
N LYS A 117 -14.53 3.84 -29.62
CA LYS A 117 -14.21 3.55 -31.03
C LYS A 117 -14.67 4.71 -31.90
N ASP A 118 -13.78 5.22 -32.73
CA ASP A 118 -14.07 6.32 -33.68
C ASP A 118 -14.70 7.56 -32.99
N GLY A 119 -14.24 7.85 -31.75
CA GLY A 119 -14.73 8.99 -30.94
C GLY A 119 -16.08 8.77 -30.25
N ALA A 120 -16.70 7.61 -30.39
CA ALA A 120 -17.98 7.27 -29.76
C ALA A 120 -17.81 6.12 -28.75
N ASN A 121 -18.72 6.06 -27.75
CA ASN A 121 -18.75 4.96 -26.80
C ASN A 121 -19.13 3.65 -27.51
N ALA A 122 -18.20 2.70 -27.54
CA ALA A 122 -18.36 1.45 -28.27
C ALA A 122 -19.46 0.54 -27.70
N LEU A 123 -19.73 0.60 -26.39
CA LEU A 123 -20.75 -0.24 -25.74
C LEU A 123 -22.16 0.01 -26.30
N LEU A 124 -22.42 1.19 -26.89
CA LEU A 124 -23.71 1.51 -27.47
C LEU A 124 -24.02 0.75 -28.77
N THR A 125 -22.96 0.29 -29.46
CA THR A 125 -23.06 -0.35 -30.78
C THR A 125 -22.39 -1.71 -30.85
N MET A 126 -21.73 -2.12 -29.77
CA MET A 126 -20.99 -3.37 -29.69
C MET A 126 -21.96 -4.58 -29.63
N GLU A 127 -21.61 -5.64 -30.33
CA GLU A 127 -22.37 -6.88 -30.26
C GLU A 127 -22.35 -7.48 -28.83
N PRO A 128 -23.46 -8.06 -28.36
CA PRO A 128 -23.56 -8.65 -27.02
C PRO A 128 -22.46 -9.67 -26.71
N GLY A 129 -21.99 -10.41 -27.73
CA GLY A 129 -20.88 -11.37 -27.60
C GLY A 129 -19.58 -10.69 -27.20
N ASN A 130 -19.27 -9.53 -27.76
CA ASN A 130 -18.06 -8.77 -27.43
C ASN A 130 -18.18 -8.05 -26.08
N ILE A 131 -19.40 -7.62 -25.69
CA ILE A 131 -19.66 -7.10 -24.33
C ILE A 131 -19.38 -8.19 -23.29
N ASN A 132 -19.84 -9.42 -23.54
CA ASN A 132 -19.56 -10.56 -22.65
C ASN A 132 -18.06 -10.90 -22.58
N LYS A 133 -17.34 -10.79 -23.69
CA LYS A 133 -15.89 -10.94 -23.70
C LYS A 133 -15.19 -9.85 -22.88
N ALA A 134 -15.65 -8.60 -22.96
CA ALA A 134 -15.12 -7.50 -22.14
C ALA A 134 -15.34 -7.74 -20.64
N LYS A 135 -16.53 -8.26 -20.26
CA LYS A 135 -16.80 -8.68 -18.89
C LYS A 135 -15.88 -9.83 -18.47
N SER A 136 -15.71 -10.84 -19.33
CA SER A 136 -14.81 -11.97 -19.05
C SER A 136 -13.35 -11.53 -18.91
N PHE A 137 -12.90 -10.56 -19.71
CA PHE A 137 -11.56 -9.99 -19.59
C PHE A 137 -11.33 -9.41 -18.19
N LEU A 138 -12.27 -8.67 -17.64
CA LEU A 138 -12.18 -8.13 -16.28
C LEU A 138 -12.31 -9.22 -15.20
N ASN A 139 -13.22 -10.18 -15.37
CA ASN A 139 -13.39 -11.30 -14.44
C ASN A 139 -12.11 -12.14 -14.31
N ASN A 140 -11.38 -12.30 -15.42
CA ASN A 140 -10.14 -13.08 -15.47
C ASN A 140 -8.93 -12.32 -14.94
N MET A 141 -9.09 -11.10 -14.43
CA MET A 141 -7.98 -10.32 -13.87
C MET A 141 -7.69 -10.61 -12.40
N LEU A 142 -8.54 -11.36 -11.72
CA LEU A 142 -8.39 -11.60 -10.29
C LEU A 142 -6.99 -12.10 -9.89
N PRO A 143 -6.38 -13.08 -10.57
CA PRO A 143 -5.03 -13.53 -10.22
C PRO A 143 -3.96 -12.42 -10.33
N GLU A 144 -4.07 -11.55 -11.34
CA GLU A 144 -3.16 -10.41 -11.50
C GLU A 144 -3.36 -9.37 -10.41
N VAL A 145 -4.61 -9.17 -9.95
CA VAL A 145 -4.92 -8.25 -8.84
C VAL A 145 -4.35 -8.79 -7.53
N GLU A 146 -4.53 -10.09 -7.26
CA GLU A 146 -3.95 -10.77 -6.08
C GLU A 146 -2.41 -10.66 -6.07
N ALA A 147 -1.78 -10.88 -7.21
CA ALA A 147 -0.33 -10.74 -7.34
C ALA A 147 0.12 -9.29 -7.10
N ALA A 148 -0.59 -8.29 -7.63
CA ALA A 148 -0.27 -6.90 -7.45
C ALA A 148 -0.47 -6.43 -6.00
N ASP A 149 -1.50 -6.92 -5.30
CA ASP A 149 -1.71 -6.66 -3.87
C ASP A 149 -0.56 -7.25 -3.03
N LEU A 150 -0.18 -8.49 -3.33
CA LEU A 150 0.95 -9.13 -2.63
C LEU A 150 2.24 -8.32 -2.79
N GLU A 151 2.56 -7.85 -3.99
CA GLU A 151 3.75 -7.02 -4.25
C GLU A 151 3.71 -5.70 -3.46
N LEU A 152 2.55 -5.04 -3.37
CA LEU A 152 2.39 -3.83 -2.55
C LEU A 152 2.65 -4.12 -1.07
N ARG A 153 2.09 -5.20 -0.55
CA ARG A 153 2.28 -5.62 0.85
C ARG A 153 3.72 -6.01 1.15
N ILE A 154 4.40 -6.68 0.22
CA ILE A 154 5.83 -6.99 0.35
C ILE A 154 6.62 -5.70 0.46
N LYS A 155 6.40 -4.74 -0.44
CA LYS A 155 7.07 -3.44 -0.43
C LYS A 155 6.86 -2.67 0.88
N ASP A 156 5.63 -2.61 1.37
CA ASP A 156 5.31 -1.94 2.63
C ASP A 156 6.01 -2.62 3.83
N GLN A 157 6.10 -3.96 3.80
CA GLN A 157 6.81 -4.71 4.83
C GLN A 157 8.31 -4.48 4.76
N GLU A 158 8.90 -4.43 3.56
CA GLU A 158 10.33 -4.11 3.37
C GLU A 158 10.67 -2.72 3.89
N GLU A 159 9.82 -1.72 3.61
CA GLU A 159 9.98 -0.36 4.16
C GLU A 159 9.91 -0.35 5.70
N THR A 160 9.01 -1.14 6.28
CA THR A 160 8.85 -1.27 7.73
C THR A 160 10.10 -1.90 8.35
N VAL A 161 10.63 -2.96 7.75
CA VAL A 161 11.88 -3.60 8.17
C VAL A 161 13.04 -2.61 8.10
N ALA A 162 13.19 -1.90 7.00
CA ALA A 162 14.26 -0.91 6.83
C ALA A 162 14.23 0.20 7.89
N LYS A 163 13.02 0.69 8.25
CA LYS A 163 12.83 1.67 9.34
C LYS A 163 13.22 1.10 10.69
N ALA A 164 12.84 -0.15 10.96
CA ALA A 164 13.20 -0.82 12.22
C ALA A 164 14.72 -1.06 12.34
N GLU A 165 15.38 -1.49 11.27
CA GLU A 165 16.83 -1.67 11.23
C GLU A 165 17.60 -0.35 11.43
N LYS A 166 17.11 0.74 10.82
CA LYS A 166 17.67 2.08 11.05
C LYS A 166 17.57 2.45 12.53
N LYS A 167 16.39 2.26 13.13
CA LYS A 167 16.17 2.57 14.55
C LYS A 167 17.06 1.73 15.47
N LEU A 168 17.24 0.45 15.14
CA LEU A 168 18.15 -0.42 15.92
C LEU A 168 19.59 0.09 15.87
N ARG A 169 20.08 0.57 14.73
CA ARG A 169 21.42 1.16 14.61
C ARG A 169 21.57 2.39 15.49
N GLU A 170 20.62 3.33 15.40
CA GLU A 170 20.60 4.53 16.24
C GLU A 170 20.65 4.19 17.73
N LEU A 171 19.87 3.19 18.19
CA LEU A 171 19.87 2.77 19.60
C LEU A 171 21.19 2.13 20.02
N LYS A 172 21.88 1.39 19.14
CA LYS A 172 23.22 0.84 19.44
C LYS A 172 24.28 1.93 19.57
N ASP A 173 24.22 2.96 18.70
CA ASP A 173 25.12 4.11 18.76
C ASP A 173 24.90 4.90 20.06
N ASP A 174 23.64 5.14 20.43
CA ASP A 174 23.27 5.78 21.70
C ASP A 174 23.78 4.96 22.90
N GLN A 175 23.59 3.65 22.88
CA GLN A 175 24.09 2.75 23.93
C GLN A 175 25.61 2.88 24.09
N SER A 176 26.36 2.81 23.01
CA SER A 176 27.84 2.94 23.03
C SER A 176 28.26 4.30 23.60
N SER A 177 27.57 5.38 23.21
CA SER A 177 27.81 6.73 23.74
C SER A 177 27.56 6.80 25.25
N LEU A 178 26.45 6.20 25.73
CA LEU A 178 26.08 6.19 27.14
C LEU A 178 27.07 5.34 27.96
N GLU A 179 27.53 4.19 27.45
CA GLU A 179 28.54 3.35 28.10
C GLU A 179 29.87 4.09 28.28
N LYS A 180 30.30 4.84 27.26
CA LYS A 180 31.48 5.70 27.36
C LYS A 180 31.32 6.78 28.42
N LYS A 181 30.19 7.51 28.42
CA LYS A 181 29.90 8.52 29.44
C LYS A 181 29.87 7.94 30.85
N LEU A 182 29.34 6.72 30.99
CA LEU A 182 29.35 6.02 32.30
C LEU A 182 30.76 5.70 32.77
N GLN A 183 31.64 5.25 31.87
CA GLN A 183 33.03 4.96 32.17
C GLN A 183 33.79 6.24 32.57
N ASP A 184 33.63 7.34 31.83
CA ASP A 184 34.24 8.63 32.13
C ASP A 184 33.78 9.17 33.50
N ASN A 185 32.48 9.03 33.78
CA ASN A 185 31.92 9.44 35.09
C ASN A 185 32.52 8.62 36.25
N LYS A 186 32.63 7.29 36.10
CA LYS A 186 33.27 6.43 37.12
C LYS A 186 34.71 6.83 37.38
N ALA A 187 35.50 7.07 36.32
CA ALA A 187 36.86 7.53 36.45
C ALA A 187 36.96 8.87 37.18
N SER A 188 36.06 9.81 36.88
CA SER A 188 35.97 11.10 37.56
C SER A 188 35.58 10.98 39.03
N GLN A 189 34.68 10.05 39.39
CA GLN A 189 34.32 9.78 40.78
C GLN A 189 35.53 9.23 41.57
N GLU A 190 36.26 8.28 40.99
CA GLU A 190 37.47 7.72 41.62
C GLU A 190 38.55 8.77 41.85
N ALA A 191 38.80 9.64 40.86
CA ALA A 191 39.74 10.75 40.98
C ALA A 191 39.31 11.72 42.09
N THR A 192 38.03 12.11 42.12
CA THR A 192 37.48 13.00 43.13
C THR A 192 37.55 12.37 44.54
N GLN A 193 37.28 11.08 44.65
CA GLN A 193 37.39 10.36 45.93
C GLN A 193 38.84 10.39 46.49
N LYS A 194 39.85 10.15 45.63
CA LYS A 194 41.27 10.27 46.01
C LYS A 194 41.65 11.67 46.46
N ASP A 195 41.15 12.69 45.76
CA ASP A 195 41.40 14.08 46.15
C ASP A 195 40.75 14.41 47.51
N ILE A 196 39.52 13.97 47.74
CA ILE A 196 38.86 14.13 49.05
C ILE A 196 39.69 13.48 50.17
N GLU A 197 40.23 12.30 49.94
CA GLU A 197 41.10 11.61 50.94
C GLU A 197 42.36 12.40 51.22
N ALA A 198 43.04 12.89 50.18
CA ALA A 198 44.23 13.74 50.33
C ALA A 198 43.91 15.03 51.08
N GLN A 199 42.81 15.69 50.74
CA GLN A 199 42.39 16.93 51.42
C GLN A 199 42.02 16.68 52.90
N LYS A 200 41.39 15.57 53.23
CA LYS A 200 41.11 15.14 54.62
C LYS A 200 42.40 14.92 55.44
N GLN A 201 43.40 14.29 54.82
CA GLN A 201 44.71 14.11 55.49
C GLN A 201 45.39 15.44 55.74
N ALA A 202 45.44 16.33 54.73
CA ALA A 202 46.00 17.67 54.87
C ALA A 202 45.29 18.48 55.97
N LEU A 203 43.94 18.43 55.99
CA LEU A 203 43.12 19.06 57.05
C LEU A 203 43.47 18.49 58.44
N GLY A 204 43.64 17.16 58.58
CA GLY A 204 44.03 16.53 59.83
C GLY A 204 45.40 17.04 60.35
N ILE A 205 46.36 17.22 59.50
CA ILE A 205 47.66 17.79 59.83
C ILE A 205 47.54 19.22 60.35
N LEU A 206 46.75 20.07 59.62
CA LEU A 206 46.53 21.45 60.02
C LEU A 206 45.83 21.58 61.39
N ILE A 207 44.82 20.73 61.65
CA ILE A 207 44.16 20.68 62.94
C ILE A 207 45.10 20.23 64.04
N GLY A 208 45.99 19.25 63.78
CA GLY A 208 47.03 18.80 64.76
C GLY A 208 47.97 19.95 65.12
N ASN A 209 48.44 20.71 64.15
CA ASN A 209 49.37 21.84 64.39
C ASN A 209 48.68 23.00 65.16
N ARG A 210 47.37 23.16 65.03
CA ARG A 210 46.61 24.17 65.80
C ARG A 210 46.50 23.87 67.29
N LYS A 211 46.60 22.60 67.72
CA LYS A 211 46.54 22.19 69.10
C LYS A 211 47.89 22.26 69.82
N THR A 212 48.98 22.39 69.11
CA THR A 212 50.35 22.42 69.65
C THR A 212 50.92 23.88 69.79
N ASN A 213 50.17 24.87 69.39
CA ASN A 213 50.45 26.30 69.64
C ASN A 213 49.41 26.83 70.67
#